data_f9267f16b1bc82165b5258fd5802fc57
#
_entry.id   f9267f16b1bc82165b5258fd5802fc57
#
_cell.length_a   1.000
_cell.length_b   1.000
_cell.length_c   1.000
_cell.angle_alpha   90.00
_cell.angle_beta   90.00
_cell.angle_gamma   90.00
#
_symmetry.space_group_name_H-M   'P 1'
#
loop_
_entity.id
_entity.type
_entity.pdbx_description
1 polymer ?
#
loop_
_entity_poly.entity_id
_entity_poly.type
_entity_poly.pdbx_seq_one_letter_code
_entity_poly.pdbx_strand_id
1 'polypeptide(L)'
;FSLEMSSEQLSTRILAEQSRIKSNDIRRGKISEDQFDKFIETSKDISELPLYIDETPAITIASLSNRARRIKRLYGLDMVVIDYIQLMRASNVNNGRVQEISEITQGLKALAKELAVPVLALSQLSRAVEQRDDKKPQLSDLRESGSIEQDADVVIFVSVSYTHLRAHETIA
;
A
#
# COMPACT_ATOMS: atom_id res chain seq x y z
N PHE A 1 4.46 2.07 4.81
CA PHE A 1 5.49 2.40 3.82
C PHE A 1 4.80 2.62 2.48
N SER A 2 4.84 3.86 1.97
CA SER A 2 4.25 4.28 0.69
C SER A 2 5.39 4.46 -0.31
N LEU A 3 5.61 3.48 -1.16
CA LEU A 3 6.78 3.46 -2.05
C LEU A 3 6.49 4.10 -3.42
N GLU A 4 5.23 4.33 -3.73
CA GLU A 4 4.77 4.95 -4.97
C GLU A 4 4.31 6.40 -4.77
N MET A 5 3.59 6.64 -3.68
CA MET A 5 2.99 7.95 -3.41
C MET A 5 3.74 8.68 -2.31
N SER A 6 3.83 10.03 -2.44
CA SER A 6 4.33 10.87 -1.36
C SER A 6 3.38 10.86 -0.14
N SER A 7 3.93 11.18 1.02
CA SER A 7 3.16 11.31 2.27
C SER A 7 2.04 12.35 2.14
N GLU A 8 2.28 13.46 1.42
CA GLU A 8 1.28 14.49 1.14
C GLU A 8 0.13 13.95 0.29
N GLN A 9 0.43 13.21 -0.78
CA GLN A 9 -0.60 12.62 -1.65
C GLN A 9 -1.45 11.59 -0.89
N LEU A 10 -0.82 10.73 -0.09
CA LEU A 10 -1.50 9.73 0.70
C LEU A 10 -2.38 10.38 1.78
N SER A 11 -1.85 11.36 2.51
CA SER A 11 -2.61 12.11 3.52
C SER A 11 -3.82 12.83 2.91
N THR A 12 -3.66 13.43 1.73
CA THR A 12 -4.77 14.06 1.01
C THR A 12 -5.84 13.05 0.63
N ARG A 13 -5.49 11.83 0.22
CA ARG A 13 -6.48 10.77 -0.08
C ARG A 13 -7.21 10.32 1.18
N ILE A 14 -6.50 10.10 2.27
CA ILE A 14 -7.10 9.70 3.55
C ILE A 14 -8.08 10.79 4.04
N LEU A 15 -7.66 12.05 4.00
CA LEU A 15 -8.52 13.19 4.35
C LEU A 15 -9.75 13.29 3.45
N ALA A 16 -9.57 13.11 2.14
CA ALA A 16 -10.69 13.14 1.19
C ALA A 16 -11.73 12.06 1.50
N GLU A 17 -11.27 10.84 1.79
CA GLU A 17 -12.14 9.71 2.13
C GLU A 17 -12.88 9.94 3.45
N GLN A 18 -12.17 10.33 4.49
CA GLN A 18 -12.75 10.54 5.83
C GLN A 18 -13.70 11.75 5.87
N SER A 19 -13.35 12.85 5.21
CA SER A 19 -14.21 14.03 5.08
C SER A 19 -15.37 13.84 4.10
N ARG A 20 -15.32 12.79 3.24
CA ARG A 20 -16.24 12.55 2.13
C ARG A 20 -16.26 13.68 1.09
N ILE A 21 -15.13 14.34 0.90
CA ILE A 21 -14.92 15.38 -0.11
C ILE A 21 -14.08 14.78 -1.22
N LYS A 22 -14.45 14.99 -2.47
CA LYS A 22 -13.69 14.44 -3.60
C LYS A 22 -12.27 15.00 -3.62
N SER A 23 -11.27 14.10 -3.66
CA SER A 23 -9.85 14.48 -3.68
C SER A 23 -9.51 15.49 -4.78
N ASN A 24 -10.17 15.39 -5.94
CA ASN A 24 -10.00 16.34 -7.05
C ASN A 24 -10.50 17.75 -6.72
N ASP A 25 -11.59 17.87 -5.94
CA ASP A 25 -12.14 19.16 -5.54
C ASP A 25 -11.24 19.83 -4.50
N ILE A 26 -10.67 19.04 -3.58
CA ILE A 26 -9.66 19.50 -2.62
C ILE A 26 -8.45 20.07 -3.37
N ARG A 27 -7.88 19.31 -4.31
CA ARG A 27 -6.69 19.74 -5.06
C ARG A 27 -6.92 20.97 -5.92
N ARG A 28 -8.15 21.18 -6.39
CA ARG A 28 -8.52 22.35 -7.22
C ARG A 28 -9.01 23.54 -6.39
N GLY A 29 -9.09 23.41 -5.07
CA GLY A 29 -9.65 24.44 -4.22
C GLY A 29 -11.17 24.70 -4.47
N LYS A 30 -11.89 23.70 -5.02
CA LYS A 30 -13.31 23.80 -5.35
C LYS A 30 -14.15 23.16 -4.25
N ILE A 31 -13.99 23.63 -3.02
CA ILE A 31 -14.73 23.18 -1.85
C ILE A 31 -15.51 24.37 -1.27
N SER A 32 -16.72 24.11 -0.76
CA SER A 32 -17.51 25.11 -0.05
C SER A 32 -16.93 25.40 1.33
N GLU A 33 -17.37 26.48 1.97
CA GLU A 33 -16.95 26.84 3.33
C GLU A 33 -17.26 25.71 4.33
N ASP A 34 -18.48 25.14 4.29
CA ASP A 34 -18.86 24.00 5.13
C ASP A 34 -17.97 22.77 4.90
N GLN A 35 -17.59 22.51 3.64
CA GLN A 35 -16.66 21.43 3.32
C GLN A 35 -15.25 21.70 3.84
N PHE A 36 -14.84 22.96 3.80
CA PHE A 36 -13.53 23.36 4.34
C PHE A 36 -13.47 23.17 5.84
N ASP A 37 -14.50 23.60 6.58
CA ASP A 37 -14.58 23.41 8.02
C ASP A 37 -14.53 21.93 8.40
N LYS A 38 -15.29 21.10 7.70
CA LYS A 38 -15.27 19.65 7.86
C LYS A 38 -13.90 19.06 7.56
N PHE A 39 -13.22 19.55 6.52
CA PHE A 39 -11.87 19.10 6.17
C PHE A 39 -10.87 19.43 7.30
N ILE A 40 -10.96 20.62 7.90
CA ILE A 40 -10.10 21.02 9.02
C ILE A 40 -10.37 20.17 10.26
N GLU A 41 -11.65 19.92 10.60
CA GLU A 41 -12.02 19.04 11.71
C GLU A 41 -11.45 17.62 11.50
N THR A 42 -11.70 17.03 10.34
CA THR A 42 -11.17 15.71 9.97
C THR A 42 -9.63 15.67 10.03
N SER A 43 -8.97 16.75 9.62
CA SER A 43 -7.50 16.84 9.66
C SER A 43 -6.97 16.81 11.10
N LYS A 44 -7.65 17.44 12.04
CA LYS A 44 -7.29 17.37 13.47
C LYS A 44 -7.43 15.96 14.00
N ASP A 45 -8.57 15.30 13.74
CA ASP A 45 -8.81 13.93 14.19
C ASP A 45 -7.75 12.96 13.66
N ILE A 46 -7.40 13.07 12.38
CA ILE A 46 -6.37 12.21 11.77
C ILE A 46 -4.98 12.49 12.33
N SER A 47 -4.67 13.76 12.65
CA SER A 47 -3.36 14.13 13.21
C SER A 47 -3.09 13.51 14.59
N GLU A 48 -4.13 13.14 15.32
CA GLU A 48 -4.05 12.47 16.62
C GLU A 48 -3.88 10.94 16.51
N LEU A 49 -4.11 10.37 15.32
CA LEU A 49 -3.96 8.94 15.11
C LEU A 49 -2.48 8.53 15.08
N PRO A 50 -2.12 7.37 15.64
CA PRO A 50 -0.75 6.83 15.60
C PRO A 50 -0.41 6.26 14.20
N LEU A 51 -0.56 7.07 13.16
CA LEU A 51 -0.28 6.72 11.77
C LEU A 51 1.08 7.31 11.33
N TYR A 52 2.03 6.45 11.03
CA TYR A 52 3.38 6.83 10.59
C TYR A 52 3.54 6.49 9.11
N ILE A 53 3.84 7.47 8.29
CA ILE A 53 4.03 7.32 6.84
C ILE A 53 5.52 7.46 6.53
N ASP A 54 6.08 6.46 5.87
CA ASP A 54 7.46 6.46 5.36
C ASP A 54 7.39 6.34 3.83
N GLU A 55 7.89 7.35 3.14
CA GLU A 55 7.87 7.46 1.67
C GLU A 55 9.25 7.22 1.02
N THR A 56 10.15 6.55 1.75
CA THR A 56 11.50 6.29 1.22
C THR A 56 11.42 5.35 0.03
N PRO A 57 11.81 5.80 -1.17
CA PRO A 57 11.73 4.97 -2.38
C PRO A 57 12.75 3.82 -2.33
N ALA A 58 12.41 2.73 -2.98
CA ALA A 58 13.30 1.58 -3.14
C ALA A 58 13.94 1.07 -1.82
N ILE A 59 13.18 1.11 -0.74
CA ILE A 59 13.63 0.66 0.58
C ILE A 59 13.96 -0.84 0.55
N THR A 60 15.03 -1.24 1.23
CA THR A 60 15.37 -2.65 1.41
C THR A 60 14.62 -3.24 2.61
N ILE A 61 14.43 -4.57 2.61
CA ILE A 61 13.80 -5.27 3.74
C ILE A 61 14.54 -5.02 5.07
N ALA A 62 15.87 -4.93 5.05
CA ALA A 62 16.67 -4.62 6.23
C ALA A 62 16.39 -3.22 6.78
N SER A 63 16.33 -2.21 5.90
CA SER A 63 16.02 -0.83 6.28
C SER A 63 14.60 -0.68 6.83
N LEU A 64 13.62 -1.30 6.15
CA LEU A 64 12.23 -1.34 6.58
C LEU A 64 12.10 -1.97 7.97
N SER A 65 12.72 -3.13 8.17
CA SER A 65 12.70 -3.84 9.45
C SER A 65 13.30 -3.00 10.59
N ASN A 66 14.41 -2.31 10.35
CA ASN A 66 15.02 -1.45 11.35
C ASN A 66 14.10 -0.28 11.75
N ARG A 67 13.41 0.32 10.77
CA ARG A 67 12.45 1.40 11.03
C ARG A 67 11.21 0.90 11.79
N ALA A 68 10.66 -0.24 11.39
CA ALA A 68 9.53 -0.85 12.08
C ALA A 68 9.86 -1.21 13.53
N ARG A 69 11.04 -1.78 13.80
CA ARG A 69 11.54 -2.04 15.16
C ARG A 69 11.66 -0.76 15.99
N ARG A 70 12.16 0.31 15.36
CA ARG A 70 12.28 1.61 16.03
C ARG A 70 10.92 2.17 16.42
N ILE A 71 9.95 2.17 15.50
CA ILE A 71 8.58 2.63 15.79
C ILE A 71 7.97 1.78 16.89
N LYS A 72 8.06 0.45 16.79
CA LYS A 72 7.52 -0.44 17.82
C LYS A 72 8.08 -0.16 19.22
N ARG A 73 9.37 0.10 19.31
CA ARG A 73 10.04 0.37 20.59
C ARG A 73 9.65 1.71 21.19
N LEU A 74 9.46 2.75 20.36
CA LEU A 74 9.24 4.11 20.83
C LEU A 74 7.77 4.44 21.06
N TYR A 75 6.89 3.92 20.22
CA TYR A 75 5.49 4.35 20.14
C TYR A 75 4.49 3.19 20.17
N GLY A 76 4.97 1.96 20.07
CA GLY A 76 4.12 0.84 19.75
C GLY A 76 3.91 0.67 18.24
N LEU A 77 3.47 -0.51 17.84
CA LEU A 77 3.18 -0.84 16.45
C LEU A 77 2.19 -1.99 16.41
N ASP A 78 1.06 -1.78 15.76
CA ASP A 78 -0.04 -2.76 15.67
C ASP A 78 -0.14 -3.39 14.29
N MET A 79 0.33 -2.71 13.23
CA MET A 79 0.31 -3.20 11.85
C MET A 79 1.39 -2.51 11.01
N VAL A 80 1.90 -3.22 10.02
CA VAL A 80 2.75 -2.67 8.96
C VAL A 80 2.02 -2.79 7.63
N VAL A 81 1.94 -1.69 6.87
CA VAL A 81 1.38 -1.67 5.51
C VAL A 81 2.47 -1.29 4.52
N ILE A 82 2.56 -1.99 3.39
CA ILE A 82 3.54 -1.73 2.32
C ILE A 82 2.80 -1.58 0.99
N ASP A 83 2.95 -0.42 0.36
CA ASP A 83 2.35 -0.10 -0.94
C ASP A 83 3.46 0.28 -1.94
N TYR A 84 3.87 -0.60 -2.81
CA TYR A 84 3.67 -2.04 -2.94
C TYR A 84 5.03 -2.77 -3.05
N ILE A 85 5.05 -4.06 -2.80
CA ILE A 85 6.31 -4.82 -2.59
C ILE A 85 7.25 -4.81 -3.80
N GLN A 86 6.72 -4.70 -5.03
CA GLN A 86 7.55 -4.67 -6.23
C GLN A 86 8.42 -3.41 -6.37
N LEU A 87 8.17 -2.38 -5.57
CA LEU A 87 9.03 -1.18 -5.50
C LEU A 87 10.13 -1.28 -4.46
N MET A 88 10.12 -2.33 -3.63
CA MET A 88 11.22 -2.63 -2.73
C MET A 88 12.44 -3.15 -3.49
N ARG A 89 13.61 -3.05 -2.86
CA ARG A 89 14.87 -3.65 -3.36
C ARG A 89 15.30 -4.80 -2.48
N ALA A 90 15.82 -5.85 -3.13
CA ALA A 90 16.57 -6.88 -2.44
C ALA A 90 17.95 -6.38 -2.02
N SER A 91 18.57 -7.07 -1.07
CA SER A 91 19.94 -6.77 -0.65
C SER A 91 20.97 -7.13 -1.72
N ASN A 92 20.68 -8.14 -2.55
CA ASN A 92 21.52 -8.60 -3.65
C ASN A 92 20.86 -8.41 -5.01
N VAL A 93 21.35 -7.47 -5.80
CA VAL A 93 20.79 -7.09 -7.11
C VAL A 93 21.02 -8.14 -8.22
N ASN A 94 21.87 -9.15 -7.98
CA ASN A 94 22.32 -10.08 -9.03
C ASN A 94 21.45 -11.34 -9.22
N ASN A 95 20.39 -11.51 -8.45
CA ASN A 95 19.70 -12.81 -8.34
C ASN A 95 18.45 -12.95 -9.22
N GLY A 96 18.11 -11.96 -10.03
CA GLY A 96 16.88 -11.97 -10.83
C GLY A 96 15.62 -11.66 -10.01
N ARG A 97 14.58 -11.20 -10.71
CA ARG A 97 13.37 -10.60 -10.10
C ARG A 97 12.61 -11.54 -9.15
N VAL A 98 12.50 -12.81 -9.51
CA VAL A 98 11.78 -13.81 -8.68
C VAL A 98 12.47 -13.99 -7.33
N GLN A 99 13.80 -14.06 -7.33
CA GLN A 99 14.57 -14.22 -6.09
C GLN A 99 14.55 -12.95 -5.23
N GLU A 100 14.55 -11.76 -5.86
CA GLU A 100 14.38 -10.49 -5.13
C GLU A 100 13.07 -10.46 -4.35
N ILE A 101 11.96 -10.80 -5.02
CA ILE A 101 10.66 -10.82 -4.36
C ILE A 101 10.62 -11.90 -3.28
N SER A 102 11.22 -13.06 -3.50
CA SER A 102 11.32 -14.12 -2.50
C SER A 102 12.07 -13.66 -1.25
N GLU A 103 13.20 -12.98 -1.39
CA GLU A 103 13.93 -12.39 -0.26
C GLU A 103 13.07 -11.39 0.51
N ILE A 104 12.33 -10.55 -0.20
CA ILE A 104 11.44 -9.54 0.39
C ILE A 104 10.31 -10.22 1.17
N THR A 105 9.58 -11.17 0.57
CA THR A 105 8.42 -11.82 1.21
C THR A 105 8.82 -12.63 2.43
N GLN A 106 9.91 -13.38 2.36
CA GLN A 106 10.47 -14.10 3.50
C GLN A 106 10.90 -13.15 4.62
N GLY A 107 11.52 -12.03 4.25
CA GLY A 107 11.90 -11.00 5.22
C GLY A 107 10.71 -10.32 5.89
N LEU A 108 9.62 -10.07 5.14
CA LEU A 108 8.38 -9.53 5.69
C LEU A 108 7.69 -10.53 6.62
N LYS A 109 7.68 -11.82 6.25
CA LYS A 109 7.16 -12.89 7.12
C LYS A 109 7.95 -13.00 8.42
N ALA A 110 9.29 -12.94 8.33
CA ALA A 110 10.15 -12.94 9.50
C ALA A 110 9.89 -11.72 10.40
N LEU A 111 9.73 -10.53 9.81
CA LEU A 111 9.42 -9.30 10.53
C LEU A 111 8.05 -9.37 11.24
N ALA A 112 7.01 -9.86 10.57
CA ALA A 112 5.69 -10.03 11.15
C ALA A 112 5.75 -10.93 12.39
N LYS A 113 6.48 -12.04 12.31
CA LYS A 113 6.69 -12.98 13.42
C LYS A 113 7.51 -12.34 14.55
N GLU A 114 8.60 -11.68 14.22
CA GLU A 114 9.50 -11.04 15.20
C GLU A 114 8.77 -9.94 16.00
N LEU A 115 8.05 -9.07 15.30
CA LEU A 115 7.33 -7.97 15.93
C LEU A 115 5.97 -8.36 16.48
N ALA A 116 5.49 -9.58 16.20
CA ALA A 116 4.14 -10.04 16.55
C ALA A 116 3.05 -9.04 16.09
N VAL A 117 3.14 -8.61 14.82
CA VAL A 117 2.19 -7.70 14.18
C VAL A 117 1.82 -8.21 12.78
N PRO A 118 0.59 -7.99 12.31
CA PRO A 118 0.24 -8.27 10.93
C PRO A 118 1.01 -7.35 9.97
N VAL A 119 1.41 -7.92 8.83
CA VAL A 119 2.01 -7.19 7.71
C VAL A 119 1.06 -7.30 6.52
N LEU A 120 0.48 -6.18 6.11
CA LEU A 120 -0.33 -6.07 4.90
C LEU A 120 0.57 -5.58 3.75
N ALA A 121 0.89 -6.48 2.84
CA ALA A 121 1.71 -6.18 1.68
C ALA A 121 0.83 -6.12 0.42
N LEU A 122 0.80 -4.96 -0.22
CA LEU A 122 0.15 -4.82 -1.52
C LEU A 122 1.06 -5.37 -2.60
N SER A 123 0.45 -6.02 -3.58
CA SER A 123 1.15 -6.59 -4.73
C SER A 123 0.39 -6.30 -6.01
N GLN A 124 1.11 -5.83 -7.02
CA GLN A 124 0.56 -5.67 -8.35
C GLN A 124 0.36 -7.04 -9.01
N LEU A 125 -0.76 -7.22 -9.67
CA LEU A 125 -1.05 -8.42 -10.46
C LEU A 125 -0.39 -8.37 -11.84
N SER A 126 -0.14 -9.54 -12.42
CA SER A 126 0.30 -9.64 -13.80
C SER A 126 -0.77 -9.11 -14.75
N ARG A 127 -0.36 -8.40 -15.81
CA ARG A 127 -1.27 -7.92 -16.86
C ARG A 127 -1.94 -9.06 -17.65
N ALA A 128 -1.49 -10.29 -17.49
CA ALA A 128 -2.13 -11.45 -18.11
C ALA A 128 -3.60 -11.64 -17.69
N VAL A 129 -3.99 -11.13 -16.52
CA VAL A 129 -5.40 -11.07 -16.08
C VAL A 129 -6.30 -10.36 -17.10
N GLU A 130 -5.81 -9.27 -17.70
CA GLU A 130 -6.59 -8.46 -18.64
C GLU A 130 -6.82 -9.15 -19.98
N GLN A 131 -6.00 -10.14 -20.30
CA GLN A 131 -6.05 -10.89 -21.57
C GLN A 131 -6.97 -12.12 -21.53
N ARG A 132 -7.49 -12.46 -20.35
CA ARG A 132 -8.41 -13.59 -20.17
C ARG A 132 -9.85 -13.16 -20.36
N ASP A 133 -10.70 -14.10 -20.81
CA ASP A 133 -12.15 -13.91 -20.89
C ASP A 133 -12.75 -13.68 -19.49
N ASP A 134 -12.35 -14.48 -18.51
CA ASP A 134 -12.64 -14.24 -17.09
C ASP A 134 -11.50 -13.42 -16.45
N LYS A 135 -11.77 -12.14 -16.25
CA LYS A 135 -10.84 -11.17 -15.68
C LYS A 135 -10.76 -11.21 -14.15
N LYS A 136 -11.31 -12.24 -13.53
CA LYS A 136 -11.18 -12.41 -12.07
C LYS A 136 -9.75 -12.78 -11.72
N PRO A 137 -9.15 -12.06 -10.75
CA PRO A 137 -7.82 -12.38 -10.27
C PRO A 137 -7.72 -13.80 -9.69
N GLN A 138 -6.59 -14.44 -9.93
CA GLN A 138 -6.26 -15.78 -9.45
C GLN A 138 -4.86 -15.79 -8.84
N LEU A 139 -4.55 -16.80 -8.03
CA LEU A 139 -3.20 -16.94 -7.42
C LEU A 139 -2.08 -17.01 -8.48
N SER A 140 -2.37 -17.59 -9.65
CA SER A 140 -1.43 -17.62 -10.77
C SER A 140 -1.07 -16.24 -11.32
N ASP A 141 -1.84 -15.19 -11.01
CA ASP A 141 -1.56 -13.82 -11.45
C ASP A 141 -0.51 -13.13 -10.56
N LEU A 142 -0.20 -13.73 -9.42
CA LEU A 142 0.96 -13.39 -8.58
C LEU A 142 2.28 -14.00 -9.10
N ARG A 143 2.32 -14.44 -10.34
CA ARG A 143 3.27 -15.39 -10.95
C ARG A 143 4.72 -14.91 -11.05
N GLU A 144 5.00 -13.61 -11.00
CA GLU A 144 6.39 -13.12 -10.92
C GLU A 144 7.04 -13.44 -9.56
N SER A 145 6.28 -14.06 -8.67
CA SER A 145 6.68 -14.36 -7.30
C SER A 145 5.84 -15.50 -6.73
N GLY A 146 6.06 -16.72 -7.17
CA GLY A 146 5.50 -17.91 -6.49
C GLY A 146 5.74 -17.94 -4.98
N SER A 147 6.73 -17.17 -4.51
CA SER A 147 7.02 -16.94 -3.11
C SER A 147 5.94 -16.12 -2.39
N ILE A 148 5.24 -15.18 -3.05
CA ILE A 148 4.17 -14.40 -2.38
C ILE A 148 3.07 -15.37 -1.90
N GLU A 149 2.64 -16.27 -2.76
CA GLU A 149 1.61 -17.26 -2.42
C GLU A 149 2.08 -18.20 -1.30
N GLN A 150 3.35 -18.59 -1.31
CA GLN A 150 3.90 -19.52 -0.31
C GLN A 150 4.12 -18.86 1.06
N ASP A 151 4.51 -17.59 1.07
CA ASP A 151 4.84 -16.87 2.29
C ASP A 151 3.60 -16.20 2.93
N ALA A 152 2.57 -15.89 2.15
CA ALA A 152 1.34 -15.27 2.65
C ALA A 152 0.49 -16.26 3.45
N ASP A 153 -0.06 -15.82 4.59
CA ASP A 153 -1.07 -16.58 5.34
C ASP A 153 -2.47 -16.42 4.72
N VAL A 154 -2.72 -15.24 4.12
CA VAL A 154 -3.98 -14.89 3.46
C VAL A 154 -3.67 -14.07 2.22
N VAL A 155 -4.35 -14.37 1.12
CA VAL A 155 -4.33 -13.57 -0.13
C VAL A 155 -5.71 -13.00 -0.37
N ILE A 156 -5.79 -11.67 -0.53
CA ILE A 156 -7.03 -10.95 -0.80
C ILE A 156 -6.90 -10.30 -2.18
N PHE A 157 -7.85 -10.60 -3.07
CA PHE A 157 -7.93 -9.94 -4.37
C PHE A 157 -8.95 -8.81 -4.33
N VAL A 158 -8.56 -7.65 -4.83
CA VAL A 158 -9.44 -6.51 -5.07
C VAL A 158 -9.72 -6.45 -6.56
N SER A 159 -10.99 -6.61 -6.94
CA SER A 159 -11.42 -6.48 -8.33
C SER A 159 -12.70 -5.66 -8.42
N VAL A 160 -12.79 -4.82 -9.46
CA VAL A 160 -13.99 -4.02 -9.74
C VAL A 160 -14.68 -4.61 -10.96
N SER A 161 -15.98 -4.96 -10.84
CA SER A 161 -16.73 -5.43 -12.00
C SER A 161 -16.97 -4.26 -12.96
N TYR A 162 -16.71 -4.48 -14.26
CA TYR A 162 -16.77 -3.46 -15.31
C TYR A 162 -18.15 -2.78 -15.50
N THR A 163 -19.19 -3.29 -14.88
CA THR A 163 -20.54 -2.71 -14.99
C THR A 163 -20.69 -1.33 -14.36
N HIS A 164 -19.74 -0.89 -13.55
CA HIS A 164 -19.78 0.41 -12.84
C HIS A 164 -18.70 1.41 -13.28
N LEU A 165 -17.78 1.03 -14.18
CA LEU A 165 -16.60 1.86 -14.54
C LEU A 165 -16.84 2.91 -15.63
N ARG A 166 -18.04 3.03 -16.21
CA ARG A 166 -18.29 4.00 -17.29
C ARG A 166 -18.30 5.48 -16.88
N ALA A 167 -18.13 5.81 -15.62
CA ALA A 167 -18.31 7.20 -15.15
C ALA A 167 -17.05 7.92 -14.62
N HIS A 168 -15.93 7.25 -14.36
CA HIS A 168 -14.83 7.88 -13.61
C HIS A 168 -13.40 7.69 -14.12
N GLU A 169 -13.20 6.98 -15.23
CA GLU A 169 -11.84 6.78 -15.78
C GLU A 169 -11.55 7.63 -17.01
N THR A 170 -11.73 8.90 -16.91
CA THR A 170 -11.05 9.79 -17.85
C THR A 170 -10.46 10.95 -17.06
N ILE A 171 -9.34 10.75 -16.43
CA ILE A 171 -8.36 11.82 -16.18
C ILE A 171 -7.01 11.14 -15.87
N ALA A 172 -6.18 11.06 -16.91
CA ALA A 172 -4.75 10.95 -16.76
C ALA A 172 -4.20 12.24 -16.17
#